data_2cf8ab14d0bfe72b002eb77a4cb03490
#
_entry.id   2cf8ab14d0bfe72b002eb77a4cb03490
#
_cell.length_a   1.000
_cell.length_b   1.000
_cell.length_c   1.000
_cell.angle_alpha   90.00
_cell.angle_beta   90.00
_cell.angle_gamma   90.00
#
_symmetry.space_group_name_H-M   'P 1'
#
loop_
_entity.id
_entity.type
_entity.pdbx_description
1 polymer ?
#
loop_
_entity_poly.entity_id
_entity_poly.type
_entity_poly.pdbx_seq_one_letter_code
_entity_poly.pdbx_strand_id
1 'polypeptide(L)'
;MSTTGVTIAIRAAQGGDVAAIDALLRTVFPRADEADLVRQLCVDGDMVLMMVAVDEDADEVGGALVGAVAFSRMAVDVGGKAIAAVALAPVAVAESYRRQGVAEALIHAGIERIEAARVVLCFVLGEPAFYARFGFHADYARNFASPYAGAHLMALPVQGGLMPCGERGEAAHAPAFARLG
;
A
#
# COMPACT_ATOMS: atom_id res chain seq x y z
N MET A 1 35.69 -4.90 13.22
CA MET A 1 34.79 -5.34 12.14
C MET A 1 33.71 -4.31 12.00
N SER A 2 33.79 -3.49 10.98
CA SER A 2 32.77 -2.50 10.70
C SER A 2 31.54 -3.23 10.16
N THR A 3 30.48 -3.24 10.93
CA THR A 3 29.17 -3.61 10.42
C THR A 3 28.79 -2.50 9.44
N THR A 4 28.96 -2.73 8.17
CA THR A 4 28.46 -1.85 7.13
C THR A 4 26.93 -1.95 7.22
N GLY A 5 26.32 -1.09 8.02
CA GLY A 5 24.89 -0.99 8.09
C GLY A 5 24.36 -0.48 6.74
N VAL A 6 23.51 -1.24 6.11
CA VAL A 6 22.81 -0.82 4.89
C VAL A 6 21.92 0.39 5.26
N THR A 7 22.10 1.50 4.54
CA THR A 7 21.30 2.72 4.75
C THR A 7 20.10 2.69 3.81
N ILE A 8 18.92 2.44 4.37
CA ILE A 8 17.65 2.43 3.62
C ILE A 8 16.97 3.79 3.74
N ALA A 9 16.81 4.49 2.62
CA ALA A 9 16.01 5.70 2.54
C ALA A 9 14.57 5.37 2.13
N ILE A 10 13.60 5.91 2.86
CA ILE A 10 12.17 5.79 2.54
C ILE A 10 11.69 7.15 2.03
N ARG A 11 11.12 7.19 0.85
CA ARG A 11 10.63 8.41 0.22
C ARG A 11 9.46 8.14 -0.73
N ALA A 12 8.77 9.19 -1.12
CA ALA A 12 7.79 9.10 -2.20
C ALA A 12 8.48 8.79 -3.54
N ALA A 13 7.82 7.99 -4.36
CA ALA A 13 8.30 7.67 -5.70
C ALA A 13 8.35 8.93 -6.59
N GLN A 14 9.34 8.97 -7.45
CA GLN A 14 9.55 10.01 -8.46
C GLN A 14 9.41 9.41 -9.86
N GLY A 15 9.29 10.26 -10.88
CA GLY A 15 9.16 9.81 -12.26
C GLY A 15 10.29 8.88 -12.73
N GLY A 16 11.50 9.11 -12.26
CA GLY A 16 12.68 8.28 -12.55
C GLY A 16 12.65 6.87 -11.93
N ASP A 17 11.74 6.61 -10.98
CA ASP A 17 11.65 5.31 -10.29
C ASP A 17 10.79 4.29 -11.03
N VAL A 18 10.03 4.70 -12.03
CA VAL A 18 9.00 3.86 -12.68
C VAL A 18 9.57 2.53 -13.18
N ALA A 19 10.69 2.57 -13.89
CA ALA A 19 11.32 1.36 -14.42
C ALA A 19 11.82 0.42 -13.33
N ALA A 20 12.41 0.98 -12.26
CA ALA A 20 12.91 0.19 -11.13
C ALA A 20 11.75 -0.42 -10.31
N ILE A 21 10.64 0.29 -10.15
CA ILE A 21 9.43 -0.23 -9.49
C ILE A 21 8.86 -1.39 -10.30
N ASP A 22 8.70 -1.23 -11.61
CA ASP A 22 8.18 -2.30 -12.47
C ASP A 22 9.07 -3.55 -12.41
N ALA A 23 10.38 -3.37 -12.48
CA ALA A 23 11.34 -4.47 -12.36
C ALA A 23 11.26 -5.17 -11.01
N LEU A 24 11.15 -4.43 -9.91
CA LEU A 24 11.00 -4.98 -8.56
C LEU A 24 9.75 -5.85 -8.46
N LEU A 25 8.60 -5.34 -8.91
CA LEU A 25 7.33 -6.06 -8.84
C LEU A 25 7.37 -7.36 -9.66
N ARG A 26 7.96 -7.32 -10.85
CA ARG A 26 8.10 -8.51 -11.69
C ARG A 26 9.06 -9.54 -11.11
N THR A 27 9.99 -9.12 -10.28
CA THR A 27 10.94 -10.03 -9.62
C THR A 27 10.35 -10.63 -8.34
N VAL A 28 9.62 -9.84 -7.56
CA VAL A 28 9.06 -10.26 -6.26
C VAL A 28 7.85 -11.17 -6.42
N PHE A 29 6.96 -10.85 -7.36
CA PHE A 29 5.74 -11.62 -7.58
C PHE A 29 5.92 -12.65 -8.70
N PRO A 30 5.31 -13.85 -8.58
CA PRO A 30 5.49 -14.92 -9.58
C PRO A 30 4.85 -14.61 -10.93
N ARG A 31 3.91 -13.66 -10.97
CA ARG A 31 3.20 -13.22 -12.16
C ARG A 31 3.38 -11.72 -12.37
N ALA A 32 3.03 -11.24 -13.55
CA ALA A 32 3.13 -9.81 -13.87
C ALA A 32 1.94 -8.97 -13.36
N ASP A 33 0.96 -9.61 -12.72
CA ASP A 33 -0.33 -8.99 -12.37
C ASP A 33 -0.16 -7.75 -11.50
N GLU A 34 0.74 -7.79 -10.52
CA GLU A 34 0.97 -6.65 -9.62
C GLU A 34 1.68 -5.49 -10.32
N ALA A 35 2.64 -5.78 -11.20
CA ALA A 35 3.30 -4.75 -12.00
C ALA A 35 2.31 -4.09 -12.97
N ASP A 36 1.47 -4.89 -13.62
CA ASP A 36 0.44 -4.41 -14.53
C ASP A 36 -0.65 -3.62 -13.79
N LEU A 37 -1.01 -4.05 -12.58
CA LEU A 37 -1.92 -3.30 -11.70
C LEU A 37 -1.38 -1.89 -11.40
N VAL A 38 -0.14 -1.78 -10.95
CA VAL A 38 0.47 -0.49 -10.62
C VAL A 38 0.51 0.42 -11.85
N ARG A 39 0.89 -0.12 -13.00
CA ARG A 39 0.88 0.62 -14.26
C ARG A 39 -0.53 1.14 -14.58
N GLN A 40 -1.54 0.27 -14.50
CA GLN A 40 -2.91 0.63 -14.83
C GLN A 40 -3.47 1.68 -13.86
N LEU A 41 -3.18 1.55 -12.56
CA LEU A 41 -3.57 2.56 -11.57
C LEU A 41 -2.99 3.95 -11.90
N CYS A 42 -1.75 4.00 -12.36
CA CYS A 42 -1.14 5.26 -12.79
C CYS A 42 -1.81 5.82 -14.04
N VAL A 43 -2.08 4.98 -15.04
CA VAL A 43 -2.75 5.37 -16.29
C VAL A 43 -4.17 5.90 -16.02
N ASP A 44 -4.90 5.24 -15.14
CA ASP A 44 -6.29 5.59 -14.81
C ASP A 44 -6.39 6.80 -13.88
N GLY A 45 -5.27 7.26 -13.30
CA GLY A 45 -5.26 8.35 -12.32
C GLY A 45 -5.74 7.94 -10.93
N ASP A 46 -5.77 6.64 -10.64
CA ASP A 46 -6.22 6.09 -9.36
C ASP A 46 -5.09 5.87 -8.36
N MET A 47 -3.82 6.03 -8.76
CA MET A 47 -2.68 5.99 -7.86
C MET A 47 -2.68 7.25 -6.99
N VAL A 48 -2.83 7.07 -5.67
CA VAL A 48 -2.81 8.18 -4.71
C VAL A 48 -1.41 8.44 -4.21
N LEU A 49 -0.69 7.38 -3.83
CA LEU A 49 0.65 7.48 -3.26
C LEU A 49 1.43 6.21 -3.56
N MET A 50 2.69 6.38 -3.91
CA MET A 50 3.66 5.29 -3.96
C MET A 50 4.89 5.68 -3.15
N MET A 51 5.26 4.85 -2.18
CA MET A 51 6.48 5.00 -1.41
C MET A 51 7.50 3.97 -1.87
N VAL A 52 8.76 4.35 -1.86
CA VAL A 52 9.88 3.47 -2.24
C VAL A 52 10.93 3.42 -1.14
N ALA A 53 11.60 2.29 -1.05
CA ALA A 53 12.78 2.08 -0.21
C ALA A 53 14.00 1.95 -1.12
N VAL A 54 15.04 2.72 -0.83
CA VAL A 54 16.27 2.77 -1.63
C VAL A 54 17.45 2.45 -0.72
N ASP A 55 18.26 1.48 -1.12
CA ASP A 55 19.56 1.23 -0.50
C ASP A 55 20.56 2.24 -1.08
N GLU A 56 20.96 3.20 -0.27
CA GLU A 56 21.88 4.27 -0.68
C GLU A 56 23.33 3.81 -0.76
N ASP A 57 23.66 2.69 -0.13
CA ASP A 57 25.01 2.13 -0.11
C ASP A 57 25.28 1.15 -1.25
N ALA A 58 24.26 0.86 -2.08
CA ALA A 58 24.43 0.01 -3.25
C ALA A 58 25.32 0.69 -4.32
N ASP A 59 26.10 -0.13 -5.02
CA ASP A 59 27.05 0.33 -6.05
C ASP A 59 26.40 0.93 -7.32
N GLU A 60 25.12 1.25 -7.26
CA GLU A 60 24.36 1.86 -8.35
C GLU A 60 24.29 3.37 -8.22
N VAL A 61 24.31 4.08 -9.34
CA VAL A 61 24.11 5.53 -9.34
C VAL A 61 22.71 5.87 -8.83
N GLY A 62 22.65 6.55 -7.69
CA GLY A 62 21.39 6.90 -7.03
C GLY A 62 20.84 5.81 -6.10
N GLY A 63 21.63 4.75 -5.83
CA GLY A 63 21.24 3.64 -4.97
C GLY A 63 20.37 2.60 -5.67
N ALA A 64 20.04 1.50 -4.99
CA ALA A 64 19.18 0.42 -5.49
C ALA A 64 17.78 0.51 -4.88
N LEU A 65 16.76 0.51 -5.71
CA LEU A 65 15.36 0.47 -5.25
C LEU A 65 15.02 -0.96 -4.82
N VAL A 66 14.76 -1.15 -3.52
CA VAL A 66 14.64 -2.47 -2.88
C VAL A 66 13.25 -2.75 -2.30
N GLY A 67 12.39 -1.75 -2.28
CA GLY A 67 11.02 -1.91 -1.78
C GLY A 67 10.08 -0.87 -2.35
N ALA A 68 8.79 -1.20 -2.38
CA ALA A 68 7.74 -0.30 -2.81
C ALA A 68 6.40 -0.67 -2.19
N VAL A 69 5.57 0.34 -1.93
CA VAL A 69 4.18 0.17 -1.51
C VAL A 69 3.30 1.17 -2.24
N ALA A 70 2.16 0.70 -2.73
CA ALA A 70 1.18 1.52 -3.42
C ALA A 70 -0.08 1.72 -2.58
N PHE A 71 -0.62 2.92 -2.65
CA PHE A 71 -1.93 3.28 -2.11
C PHE A 71 -2.78 3.82 -3.26
N SER A 72 -3.89 3.20 -3.53
CA SER A 72 -4.77 3.56 -4.64
C SER A 72 -6.15 3.99 -4.15
N ARG A 73 -6.83 4.80 -4.96
CA ARG A 73 -8.14 5.33 -4.65
C ARG A 73 -9.18 4.21 -4.52
N MET A 74 -10.00 4.30 -3.48
CA MET A 74 -11.20 3.48 -3.34
C MET A 74 -12.44 4.36 -3.42
N ALA A 75 -13.50 3.81 -3.99
CA ALA A 75 -14.83 4.38 -3.91
C ALA A 75 -15.51 3.82 -2.66
N VAL A 76 -15.63 4.65 -1.63
CA VAL A 76 -16.25 4.27 -0.35
C VAL A 76 -17.38 5.22 -0.05
N ASP A 77 -18.54 4.65 0.26
CA ASP A 77 -19.76 5.39 0.60
C ASP A 77 -20.31 4.88 1.93
N VAL A 78 -20.74 5.79 2.78
CA VAL A 78 -21.43 5.48 4.04
C VAL A 78 -22.68 6.34 4.14
N GLY A 79 -23.84 5.71 4.12
CA GLY A 79 -25.12 6.42 4.21
C GLY A 79 -25.34 7.45 3.10
N GLY A 80 -24.90 7.17 1.87
CA GLY A 80 -24.99 8.07 0.72
C GLY A 80 -23.89 9.13 0.67
N LYS A 81 -22.89 9.07 1.56
CA LYS A 81 -21.79 10.04 1.65
C LYS A 81 -20.47 9.42 1.24
N ALA A 82 -19.82 10.03 0.23
CA ALA A 82 -18.49 9.60 -0.18
C ALA A 82 -17.45 9.90 0.90
N ILE A 83 -16.59 8.93 1.18
CA ILE A 83 -15.51 9.03 2.16
C ILE A 83 -14.17 8.86 1.45
N ALA A 84 -13.20 9.72 1.79
CA ALA A 84 -11.85 9.60 1.27
C ALA A 84 -11.19 8.32 1.79
N ALA A 85 -10.93 7.37 0.91
CA ALA A 85 -10.36 6.08 1.25
C ALA A 85 -9.38 5.58 0.20
N VAL A 86 -8.44 4.78 0.64
CA VAL A 86 -7.43 4.15 -0.20
C VAL A 86 -7.28 2.67 0.12
N ALA A 87 -6.76 1.91 -0.85
CA ALA A 87 -6.33 0.53 -0.68
C ALA A 87 -4.81 0.48 -0.67
N LEU A 88 -4.25 -0.26 0.28
CA LEU A 88 -2.82 -0.58 0.36
C LEU A 88 -2.59 -1.87 -0.42
N ALA A 89 -2.04 -1.79 -1.61
CA ALA A 89 -1.61 -2.92 -2.44
C ALA A 89 -0.99 -2.43 -3.76
N PRO A 90 0.05 -3.09 -4.26
CA PRO A 90 0.85 -4.11 -3.60
C PRO A 90 1.90 -3.52 -2.66
N VAL A 91 2.48 -4.38 -1.83
CA VAL A 91 3.71 -4.11 -1.09
C VAL A 91 4.75 -5.14 -1.50
N ALA A 92 5.95 -4.70 -1.83
CA ALA A 92 7.03 -5.56 -2.30
C ALA A 92 8.36 -5.17 -1.67
N VAL A 93 9.14 -6.17 -1.28
CA VAL A 93 10.52 -6.00 -0.81
C VAL A 93 11.38 -7.04 -1.50
N ALA A 94 12.52 -6.62 -2.05
CA ALA A 94 13.49 -7.51 -2.68
C ALA A 94 13.93 -8.59 -1.69
N GLU A 95 14.10 -9.81 -2.18
CA GLU A 95 14.34 -11.00 -1.33
C GLU A 95 15.49 -10.82 -0.34
N SER A 96 16.61 -10.27 -0.80
CA SER A 96 17.80 -10.03 0.04
C SER A 96 17.61 -8.97 1.12
N TYR A 97 16.54 -8.19 1.07
CA TYR A 97 16.20 -7.13 2.03
C TYR A 97 15.01 -7.48 2.93
N ARG A 98 14.45 -8.67 2.78
CA ARG A 98 13.33 -9.13 3.61
C ARG A 98 13.75 -9.37 5.05
N ARG A 99 12.78 -9.31 5.98
CA ARG A 99 12.96 -9.50 7.42
C ARG A 99 13.92 -8.50 8.07
N GLN A 100 14.05 -7.32 7.47
CA GLN A 100 14.88 -6.22 7.96
C GLN A 100 14.06 -4.96 8.26
N GLY A 101 12.73 -5.08 8.32
CA GLY A 101 11.82 -3.98 8.63
C GLY A 101 11.53 -3.03 7.47
N VAL A 102 11.91 -3.35 6.24
CA VAL A 102 11.69 -2.47 5.07
C VAL A 102 10.20 -2.31 4.77
N ALA A 103 9.43 -3.40 4.74
CA ALA A 103 7.99 -3.34 4.52
C ALA A 103 7.28 -2.52 5.60
N GLU A 104 7.66 -2.71 6.85
CA GLU A 104 7.10 -1.96 7.99
C GLU A 104 7.39 -0.46 7.85
N ALA A 105 8.62 -0.09 7.51
CA ALA A 105 9.01 1.31 7.31
C ALA A 105 8.24 1.95 6.15
N LEU A 106 8.06 1.24 5.04
CA LEU A 106 7.26 1.69 3.89
C LEU A 106 5.81 1.94 4.27
N ILE A 107 5.20 1.00 4.98
CA ILE A 107 3.78 1.09 5.39
C ILE A 107 3.58 2.25 6.37
N HIS A 108 4.42 2.37 7.39
CA HIS A 108 4.35 3.49 8.34
C HIS A 108 4.50 4.85 7.65
N ALA A 109 5.51 5.00 6.79
CA ALA A 109 5.72 6.25 6.06
C ALA A 109 4.53 6.57 5.13
N GLY A 110 3.96 5.56 4.49
CA GLY A 110 2.77 5.70 3.65
C GLY A 110 1.54 6.13 4.46
N ILE A 111 1.30 5.51 5.61
CA ILE A 111 0.18 5.87 6.50
C ILE A 111 0.29 7.32 6.96
N GLU A 112 1.48 7.78 7.36
CA GLU A 112 1.70 9.18 7.73
C GLU A 112 1.35 10.15 6.59
N ARG A 113 1.70 9.79 5.36
CA ARG A 113 1.41 10.61 4.17
C ARG A 113 -0.08 10.67 3.85
N ILE A 114 -0.79 9.54 3.91
CA ILE A 114 -2.24 9.53 3.64
C ILE A 114 -3.03 10.18 4.78
N GLU A 115 -2.54 10.11 6.01
CA GLU A 115 -3.11 10.86 7.14
C GLU A 115 -3.00 12.38 6.90
N ALA A 116 -1.83 12.85 6.51
CA ALA A 116 -1.61 14.26 6.17
C ALA A 116 -2.48 14.72 4.98
N ALA A 117 -2.77 13.81 4.05
CA ALA A 117 -3.66 14.06 2.90
C ALA A 117 -5.15 13.94 3.25
N ARG A 118 -5.50 13.76 4.53
CA ARG A 118 -6.89 13.67 5.02
C ARG A 118 -7.67 12.46 4.53
N VAL A 119 -7.00 11.40 4.20
CA VAL A 119 -7.64 10.10 3.95
C VAL A 119 -8.27 9.61 5.26
N VAL A 120 -9.50 9.12 5.20
CA VAL A 120 -10.26 8.69 6.38
C VAL A 120 -10.06 7.21 6.68
N LEU A 121 -10.09 6.37 5.64
CA LEU A 121 -9.92 4.92 5.77
C LEU A 121 -8.85 4.39 4.80
N CYS A 122 -8.08 3.44 5.29
CA CYS A 122 -7.20 2.62 4.46
C CYS A 122 -7.62 1.17 4.58
N PHE A 123 -7.85 0.52 3.45
CA PHE A 123 -8.20 -0.91 3.38
C PHE A 123 -6.99 -1.72 2.95
N VAL A 124 -6.90 -2.94 3.45
CA VAL A 124 -5.90 -3.91 3.03
C VAL A 124 -6.50 -5.30 2.98
N LEU A 125 -6.09 -6.09 2.01
CA LEU A 125 -6.40 -7.51 1.92
C LEU A 125 -5.11 -8.29 2.13
N GLY A 126 -5.01 -9.05 3.22
CA GLY A 126 -3.78 -9.78 3.53
C GLY A 126 -3.82 -10.51 4.86
N GLU A 127 -2.66 -10.83 5.39
CA GLU A 127 -2.51 -11.59 6.62
C GLU A 127 -2.80 -10.73 7.86
N PRO A 128 -3.85 -11.06 8.63
CA PRO A 128 -4.25 -10.26 9.79
C PRO A 128 -3.14 -10.07 10.83
N ALA A 129 -2.35 -11.11 11.12
CA ALA A 129 -1.27 -11.02 12.10
C ALA A 129 -0.21 -9.98 11.72
N PHE A 130 0.08 -9.83 10.43
CA PHE A 130 1.03 -8.83 9.94
C PHE A 130 0.45 -7.42 10.00
N TYR A 131 -0.75 -7.23 9.48
CA TYR A 131 -1.36 -5.89 9.37
C TYR A 131 -1.92 -5.35 10.69
N ALA A 132 -2.22 -6.20 11.66
CA ALA A 132 -2.62 -5.78 13.00
C ALA A 132 -1.59 -4.87 13.68
N ARG A 133 -0.31 -5.04 13.37
CA ARG A 133 0.78 -4.20 13.90
C ARG A 133 0.61 -2.72 13.56
N PHE A 134 -0.06 -2.41 12.44
CA PHE A 134 -0.30 -1.05 11.97
C PHE A 134 -1.65 -0.50 12.40
N GLY A 135 -2.45 -1.29 13.11
CA GLY A 135 -3.79 -0.91 13.54
C GLY A 135 -4.92 -1.33 12.60
N PHE A 136 -4.62 -2.06 11.53
CA PHE A 136 -5.64 -2.65 10.67
C PHE A 136 -6.41 -3.74 11.41
N HIS A 137 -7.73 -3.76 11.25
CA HIS A 137 -8.59 -4.75 11.86
C HIS A 137 -9.76 -5.12 10.95
N ALA A 138 -10.10 -6.41 10.93
CA ALA A 138 -11.23 -6.90 10.13
C ALA A 138 -12.57 -6.33 10.58
N ASP A 139 -12.73 -6.07 11.89
CA ASP A 139 -13.96 -5.48 12.42
C ASP A 139 -14.26 -4.10 11.85
N TYR A 140 -13.24 -3.32 11.51
CA TYR A 140 -13.42 -2.01 10.88
C TYR A 140 -13.92 -2.10 9.44
N ALA A 141 -13.67 -3.21 8.75
CA ALA A 141 -14.12 -3.46 7.39
C ALA A 141 -15.47 -4.18 7.31
N ARG A 142 -15.93 -4.76 8.40
CA ARG A 142 -17.10 -5.67 8.45
C ARG A 142 -18.37 -5.04 7.91
N ASN A 143 -18.59 -3.74 8.14
CA ASN A 143 -19.80 -3.04 7.74
C ASN A 143 -19.77 -2.55 6.29
N PHE A 144 -18.72 -2.84 5.55
CA PHE A 144 -18.57 -2.46 4.15
C PHE A 144 -18.82 -3.63 3.22
N ALA A 145 -19.78 -3.48 2.31
CA ALA A 145 -19.98 -4.45 1.23
C ALA A 145 -18.80 -4.36 0.25
N SER A 146 -18.17 -5.49 -0.02
CA SER A 146 -17.02 -5.60 -0.93
C SER A 146 -16.96 -7.02 -1.50
N PRO A 147 -16.51 -7.19 -2.76
CA PRO A 147 -16.24 -8.53 -3.31
C PRO A 147 -15.14 -9.28 -2.54
N TYR A 148 -14.34 -8.57 -1.76
CA TYR A 148 -13.26 -9.14 -0.94
C TYR A 148 -13.63 -9.29 0.54
N ALA A 149 -14.91 -9.09 0.90
CA ALA A 149 -15.36 -9.20 2.28
C ALA A 149 -14.99 -10.54 2.90
N GLY A 150 -14.49 -10.50 4.14
CA GLY A 150 -14.04 -11.69 4.87
C GLY A 150 -12.99 -11.36 5.91
N ALA A 151 -12.41 -12.41 6.51
CA ALA A 151 -11.45 -12.26 7.61
C ALA A 151 -10.14 -11.58 7.19
N HIS A 152 -9.79 -11.60 5.91
CA HIS A 152 -8.56 -11.01 5.38
C HIS A 152 -8.73 -9.57 4.86
N LEU A 153 -9.96 -9.09 4.74
CA LEU A 153 -10.21 -7.68 4.45
C LEU A 153 -10.24 -6.90 5.75
N MET A 154 -9.32 -5.96 5.87
CA MET A 154 -9.14 -5.14 7.06
C MET A 154 -9.19 -3.66 6.69
N ALA A 155 -9.53 -2.83 7.65
CA ALA A 155 -9.46 -1.39 7.50
C ALA A 155 -8.70 -0.75 8.66
N LEU A 156 -8.13 0.42 8.38
CA LEU A 156 -7.46 1.28 9.35
C LEU A 156 -8.15 2.65 9.31
N PRO A 157 -8.72 3.10 10.44
CA PRO A 157 -9.16 4.49 10.56
C PRO A 157 -7.93 5.38 10.71
N VAL A 158 -7.69 6.22 9.70
CA VAL A 158 -6.43 6.98 9.56
C VAL A 158 -6.45 8.26 10.39
N GLN A 159 -7.61 8.92 10.51
CA GLN A 159 -7.73 10.21 11.20
C GLN A 159 -7.95 10.02 12.71
N GLY A 160 -6.84 9.77 13.44
CA GLY A 160 -6.88 9.66 14.90
C GLY A 160 -7.70 8.48 15.45
N GLY A 161 -7.89 7.42 14.66
CA GLY A 161 -8.68 6.26 15.05
C GLY A 161 -10.19 6.45 14.94
N LEU A 162 -10.64 7.56 14.37
CA LEU A 162 -12.07 7.83 14.18
C LEU A 162 -12.63 7.01 13.02
N MET A 163 -13.59 6.13 13.34
CA MET A 163 -14.36 5.43 12.32
C MET A 163 -15.58 6.26 11.90
N PRO A 164 -15.95 6.23 10.62
CA PRO A 164 -17.24 6.77 10.21
C PRO A 164 -18.35 6.06 10.98
N CYS A 165 -19.10 6.82 11.77
CA CYS A 165 -20.21 6.27 12.52
C CYS A 165 -21.43 6.14 11.62
N GLY A 166 -22.10 5.01 11.67
CA GLY A 166 -23.40 4.86 11.06
C GLY A 166 -23.61 3.56 10.30
N GLU A 167 -24.44 3.64 9.31
CA GLU A 167 -25.02 2.56 8.55
C GLU A 167 -24.00 1.79 7.72
N ARG A 168 -24.45 0.68 7.14
CA ARG A 168 -23.67 -0.13 6.21
C ARG A 168 -23.18 0.72 5.04
N GLY A 169 -21.92 0.56 4.70
CA GLY A 169 -21.29 1.23 3.57
C GLY A 169 -20.91 0.27 2.45
N GLU A 170 -20.49 0.83 1.34
CA GLU A 170 -19.91 0.11 0.22
C GLU A 170 -18.44 0.52 0.06
N ALA A 171 -17.59 -0.44 -0.24
CA ALA A 171 -16.17 -0.22 -0.49
C ALA A 171 -15.76 -0.93 -1.78
N ALA A 172 -15.43 -0.18 -2.80
CA ALA A 172 -14.99 -0.68 -4.08
C ALA A 172 -13.56 -0.25 -4.37
N HIS A 173 -12.70 -1.22 -4.69
CA HIS A 173 -11.35 -0.98 -5.19
C HIS A 173 -11.42 -0.32 -6.57
N ALA A 174 -10.34 0.34 -6.97
CA ALA A 174 -10.20 0.88 -8.31
C ALA A 174 -10.44 -0.23 -9.35
N PRO A 175 -11.01 0.09 -10.53
CA PRO A 175 -11.35 -0.92 -11.55
C PRO A 175 -10.18 -1.81 -11.99
N ALA A 176 -8.95 -1.30 -11.93
CA ALA A 176 -7.74 -2.06 -12.26
C ALA A 176 -7.58 -3.35 -11.43
N PHE A 177 -8.09 -3.38 -10.19
CA PHE A 177 -8.03 -4.57 -9.32
C PHE A 177 -8.84 -5.76 -9.85
N ALA A 178 -9.84 -5.54 -10.68
CA ALA A 178 -10.65 -6.61 -11.26
C ALA A 178 -9.84 -7.55 -12.16
N ARG A 179 -8.65 -7.13 -12.58
CA ARG A 179 -7.73 -7.94 -13.41
C ARG A 179 -6.81 -8.84 -12.60
N LEU A 180 -6.73 -8.64 -11.29
CA LEU A 180 -6.06 -9.57 -10.38
C LEU A 180 -6.96 -10.79 -10.23
N GLY A 181 -6.64 -11.84 -10.96
CA GLY A 181 -7.38 -13.08 -10.91
C GLY A 181 -7.12 -13.92 -9.67
#